data_9355b2a38342dd718dc4c6dde5a4ff32
#
_entry.id   9355b2a38342dd718dc4c6dde5a4ff32
#
_cell.length_a   1.000
_cell.length_b   1.000
_cell.length_c   1.000
_cell.angle_alpha   90.00
_cell.angle_beta   90.00
_cell.angle_gamma   90.00
#
_symmetry.space_group_name_H-M   'P 1'
#
loop_
_entity.id
_entity.type
_entity.pdbx_description
1 polymer ?
#
loop_
_entity_poly.entity_id
_entity_poly.type
_entity_poly.pdbx_seq_one_letter_code
_entity_poly.pdbx_strand_id
1 'polypeptide(L)' 'MIEGRIKHLEKEHTKLDKEIETLERTGKFTDKQLHDLKKKKLAVRDELARLRKEEYEERQQLDFDDDHR' A
#
# COMPACT_ATOMS: atom_id res chain seq x y z
N MET A 1 14.46 -7.27 3.70
CA MET A 1 14.13 -6.47 4.84
C MET A 1 12.88 -5.69 4.64
N ILE A 2 12.32 -5.20 5.72
CA ILE A 2 11.07 -4.47 5.67
C ILE A 2 11.15 -3.25 4.80
N GLU A 3 12.24 -2.50 4.91
CA GLU A 3 12.38 -1.28 4.11
C GLU A 3 12.34 -1.56 2.62
N GLY A 4 13.03 -2.62 2.19
CA GLY A 4 13.02 -2.95 0.77
C GLY A 4 11.64 -3.36 0.30
N ARG A 5 10.93 -4.08 1.14
CA ARG A 5 9.58 -4.51 0.82
C ARG A 5 8.63 -3.32 0.74
N ILE A 6 8.78 -2.38 1.67
CA ILE A 6 7.96 -1.18 1.66
C ILE A 6 8.17 -0.39 0.37
N LYS A 7 9.43 -0.21 -0.03
CA LYS A 7 9.71 0.50 -1.27
C LYS A 7 9.12 -0.20 -2.47
N HIS A 8 9.21 -1.52 -2.50
CA HIS A 8 8.64 -2.29 -3.60
C HIS A 8 7.14 -2.08 -3.67
N LEU A 9 6.46 -2.15 -2.53
CA LEU A 9 5.02 -1.98 -2.48
C LEU A 9 4.61 -0.55 -2.82
N GLU A 10 5.43 0.42 -2.44
CA GLU A 10 5.15 1.80 -2.79
C GLU A 10 5.19 1.99 -4.31
N LYS A 11 6.15 1.35 -4.96
CA LYS A 11 6.22 1.41 -6.41
C LYS A 11 5.01 0.73 -7.05
N GLU A 12 4.61 -0.41 -6.51
CA GLU A 12 3.43 -1.11 -7.00
C GLU A 12 2.19 -0.25 -6.83
N HIS A 13 2.06 0.39 -5.69
CA HIS A 13 0.92 1.25 -5.42
C HIS A 13 0.87 2.41 -6.42
N THR A 14 2.00 3.05 -6.66
CA THR A 14 2.07 4.15 -7.60
C THR A 14 1.74 3.68 -9.01
N LYS A 15 2.26 2.51 -9.39
CA LYS A 15 2.00 1.95 -10.70
C LYS A 15 0.51 1.68 -10.90
N LEU A 16 -0.11 1.04 -9.91
CA LEU A 16 -1.53 0.74 -9.97
C LEU A 16 -2.37 2.02 -10.03
N ASP A 17 -1.97 3.00 -9.25
CA ASP A 17 -2.67 4.28 -9.23
C ASP A 17 -2.65 4.92 -10.61
N LYS A 18 -1.49 4.90 -11.26
CA LYS A 18 -1.36 5.47 -12.60
C LYS A 18 -2.16 4.69 -13.62
N GLU A 19 -2.18 3.37 -13.50
CA GLU A 19 -2.97 2.55 -14.43
C GLU A 19 -4.44 2.87 -14.31
N ILE A 20 -4.93 2.97 -13.08
CA ILE A 20 -6.32 3.30 -12.85
C ILE A 20 -6.64 4.68 -13.41
N GLU A 21 -5.76 5.64 -13.14
CA GLU A 21 -5.96 6.99 -13.62
C GLU A 21 -6.02 7.04 -15.14
N THR A 22 -5.11 6.32 -15.80
CA THR A 22 -5.08 6.27 -17.25
C THR A 22 -6.34 5.66 -17.81
N LEU A 23 -6.79 4.55 -17.22
CA LEU A 23 -8.01 3.91 -17.68
C LEU A 23 -9.22 4.82 -17.52
N GLU A 24 -9.32 5.49 -16.38
CA GLU A 24 -10.43 6.39 -16.13
C GLU A 24 -10.41 7.57 -17.08
N ARG A 25 -9.22 8.05 -17.41
CA ARG A 25 -9.11 9.17 -18.31
C ARG A 25 -9.47 8.81 -19.74
N THR A 26 -9.03 7.65 -20.20
CA THR A 26 -9.31 7.23 -21.57
C THR A 26 -10.68 6.64 -21.71
N GLY A 27 -11.27 6.16 -20.63
CA GLY A 27 -12.57 5.52 -20.68
C GLY A 27 -12.57 4.16 -21.33
N LYS A 28 -11.40 3.63 -21.65
CA LYS A 28 -11.32 2.34 -22.33
C LYS A 28 -11.06 1.23 -21.34
N PHE A 29 -12.07 0.89 -20.59
CA PHE A 29 -11.93 -0.18 -19.61
C PHE A 29 -13.28 -0.84 -19.38
N THR A 30 -13.23 -2.10 -18.92
CA THR A 30 -14.44 -2.76 -18.47
C THR A 30 -14.55 -2.56 -16.98
N ASP A 31 -15.76 -2.69 -16.46
CA ASP A 31 -15.99 -2.56 -15.04
C ASP A 31 -15.11 -3.55 -14.27
N LYS A 32 -14.97 -4.74 -14.83
CA LYS A 32 -14.15 -5.76 -14.18
C LYS A 32 -12.68 -5.34 -14.08
N GLN A 33 -12.15 -4.79 -15.18
CA GLN A 33 -10.76 -4.34 -15.18
C GLN A 33 -10.51 -3.30 -14.11
N LEU A 34 -11.39 -2.32 -14.06
CA LEU A 34 -11.23 -1.24 -13.09
C LEU A 34 -11.38 -1.77 -11.67
N HIS A 35 -12.36 -2.63 -11.47
CA HIS A 35 -12.59 -3.21 -10.16
C HIS A 35 -11.37 -4.03 -9.70
N ASP A 36 -10.80 -4.84 -10.59
CA ASP A 36 -9.65 -5.65 -10.26
C ASP A 36 -8.45 -4.79 -9.88
N LEU A 37 -8.22 -3.72 -10.63
CA LEU A 37 -7.11 -2.82 -10.34
C LEU A 37 -7.29 -2.11 -9.02
N LYS A 38 -8.49 -1.65 -8.75
CA LYS A 38 -8.78 -0.98 -7.48
C LYS A 38 -8.63 -1.95 -6.32
N LYS A 39 -9.01 -3.19 -6.52
CA LYS A 39 -8.87 -4.20 -5.49
C LYS A 39 -7.40 -4.48 -5.21
N LYS A 40 -6.59 -4.57 -6.26
CA LYS A 40 -5.15 -4.76 -6.10
C LYS A 40 -4.52 -3.57 -5.37
N LYS A 41 -4.91 -2.38 -5.75
CA LYS A 41 -4.40 -1.18 -5.11
C LYS A 41 -4.71 -1.19 -3.62
N LEU A 42 -5.92 -1.57 -3.28
CA LEU A 42 -6.34 -1.63 -1.89
C LEU A 42 -5.51 -2.67 -1.12
N ALA A 43 -5.28 -3.82 -1.73
CA ALA A 43 -4.48 -4.87 -1.10
C ALA A 43 -3.06 -4.38 -0.84
N VAL A 44 -2.46 -3.71 -1.83
CA VAL A 44 -1.11 -3.18 -1.68
C VAL A 44 -1.08 -2.12 -0.59
N ARG A 45 -2.08 -1.28 -0.55
CA ARG A 45 -2.17 -0.24 0.46
C ARG A 45 -2.28 -0.84 1.86
N ASP A 46 -3.08 -1.88 2.00
CA ASP A 46 -3.23 -2.54 3.29
C ASP A 46 -1.92 -3.17 3.73
N GLU A 47 -1.22 -3.78 2.79
CA GLU A 47 0.06 -4.39 3.08
C GLU A 47 1.07 -3.33 3.51
N LEU A 48 1.10 -2.20 2.80
CA LEU A 48 1.97 -1.10 3.16
C LEU A 48 1.68 -0.59 4.57
N ALA A 49 0.41 -0.43 4.89
CA ALA A 49 0.03 0.06 6.20
C ALA A 49 0.51 -0.90 7.28
N ARG A 50 0.38 -2.20 7.01
CA ARG A 50 0.80 -3.19 7.96
C ARG A 50 2.30 -3.18 8.17
N LEU A 51 3.06 -3.10 7.06
CA LEU A 51 4.51 -3.10 7.16
C LEU A 51 5.03 -1.85 7.84
N ARG A 52 4.43 -0.71 7.54
CA ARG A 52 4.84 0.54 8.19
C ARG A 52 4.57 0.48 9.68
N LYS A 53 3.48 -0.14 10.06
CA LYS A 53 3.16 -0.28 11.45
C LYS A 53 4.20 -1.17 12.14
N GLU A 54 4.59 -2.26 11.49
CA GLU A 54 5.59 -3.15 12.04
C GLU A 54 6.92 -2.43 12.21
N GLU A 55 7.31 -1.66 11.22
CA GLU A 55 8.55 -0.90 11.28
C GLU A 55 8.51 0.10 12.43
N TYR A 56 7.39 0.77 12.55
CA TYR A 56 7.22 1.75 13.61
C TYR A 56 7.30 1.08 14.98
N GLU A 57 6.66 -0.06 15.14
CA GLU A 57 6.67 -0.78 16.40
C GLU A 57 8.07 -1.27 16.75
N GLU A 58 8.82 -1.70 15.76
CA GLU A 58 10.19 -2.12 15.99
C GLU A 58 11.02 -0.99 16.54
N ARG A 59 10.86 0.20 15.97
CA ARG A 59 11.61 1.35 16.42
C ARG A 59 11.18 1.79 17.80
N GLN A 60 9.91 1.65 18.10
CA GLN A 60 9.37 2.10 19.37
C GLN A 60 9.60 1.11 20.48
N GLN A 61 9.99 -0.07 20.12
CA GLN A 61 10.15 -1.13 21.08
C GLN A 61 11.08 -0.77 22.23
N LEU A 62 12.10 -0.03 21.93
CA LEU A 62 13.05 0.37 22.94
C LEU A 62 12.53 1.47 23.84
N ASP A 63 11.68 2.30 23.32
CA ASP A 63 11.10 3.35 24.07
C ASP A 63 9.91 3.00 24.79
N PHE A 64 9.48 1.83 24.68
CA PHE A 64 8.23 1.49 25.12
C PHE A 64 7.95 1.65 26.50
N ASP A 65 7.06 2.13 26.85
CA ASP A 65 6.68 2.26 28.11
C ASP A 65 5.32 2.00 28.33
N ASP A 66 5.01 1.82 28.12
CA ASP A 66 4.01 1.55 28.22
C ASP A 66 3.01 1.94 28.60
N ASP A 67 2.71 2.40 28.58
CA ASP A 67 1.88 2.72 28.84
C ASP A 67 0.90 2.92 28.78
N HIS A 68 0.74 2.94 28.42
CA HIS A 68 0.00 3.09 28.17
C HIS A 68 -0.96 2.93 28.42
N ARG A 69 -1.15 2.88 28.66
CA ARG A 69 -1.93 2.63 28.66
C ARG A 69 -2.42 2.38 28.85
#